data_2e49c80460df5cf52dc1c3f453788d8d
#
_entry.id   2e49c80460df5cf52dc1c3f453788d8d
#
_cell.length_a   1.000
_cell.length_b   1.000
_cell.length_c   1.000
_cell.angle_alpha   90.00
_cell.angle_beta   90.00
_cell.angle_gamma   90.00
#
_symmetry.space_group_name_H-M   'P 1'
#
loop_
_entity.id
_entity.type
_entity.pdbx_description
1 polymer ?
#
loop_
_entity_poly.entity_id
_entity_poly.type
_entity_poly.pdbx_seq_one_letter_code
_entity_poly.pdbx_strand_id
1 'polypeptide(L)'
;MAVSEVAGRERNAGAIKRTVAALTAAFGNRLVTSQAVREQHGNTVTWIANQPPDAVVFPQSTEEVQQIVRICAESGVAVIPYGVGTSLEGHVNAPAGGVSIDFRDMNKVLAVHAEDLDCIIEPGITRKALNEQLRDSGLFFPIDPGADASLGGMAATRCSGTNAVRYGTMKDNVLALKVVLANGEVIDTARRAKKTAAGYDLTRLMVGSEGTLGVITQLTLKLSGIPEAISGGICPFPSVEACCNTAIHTIQSGIPVARIELLDALQVRAVNLHSKLGLPETPMLFLEFHGTEASVAEQSKRFGEIAAEFGGGPFTWTTRSEERTKLWEARHHAALSNFALRPGAAMVPTDVCVPISKLAECVTETQRDIAESRILAPIVGHVGDGNFHLTLLVDMDDADEVKRAKALSERLVERALAMDGTCTGEHGVGQGKMKYLVAEHGAAALAVMASIKRALDPQNIMNPGKIVALS
;
A
#
# COMPACT_ATOMS: atom_id res chain seq x y z
N MET A 1 24.64 5.32 -7.80
CA MET A 1 25.26 3.97 -7.64
C MET A 1 24.35 2.97 -8.28
N ALA A 2 24.89 2.05 -9.03
CA ALA A 2 24.13 1.14 -9.86
C ALA A 2 23.30 0.15 -9.01
N VAL A 3 22.08 -0.11 -9.42
CA VAL A 3 21.09 -1.03 -8.81
C VAL A 3 21.62 -2.48 -8.65
N SER A 4 22.79 -2.80 -9.25
CA SER A 4 23.41 -4.12 -9.17
C SER A 4 23.97 -4.52 -7.80
N GLU A 5 24.23 -3.57 -6.89
CA GLU A 5 24.76 -3.86 -5.54
C GLU A 5 23.68 -4.27 -4.52
N VAL A 6 22.40 -4.07 -4.82
CA VAL A 6 21.30 -4.31 -3.86
C VAL A 6 20.81 -5.77 -3.86
N ALA A 7 21.03 -6.52 -4.95
CA ALA A 7 20.42 -7.84 -5.10
C ALA A 7 21.11 -8.98 -4.33
N GLY A 8 22.37 -8.84 -3.98
CA GLY A 8 23.17 -9.91 -3.35
C GLY A 8 23.21 -11.24 -4.15
N ARG A 9 22.73 -11.22 -5.41
CA ARG A 9 22.57 -12.38 -6.27
C ARG A 9 22.84 -12.03 -7.74
N GLU A 10 23.76 -12.76 -8.36
CA GLU A 10 24.03 -12.61 -9.79
C GLU A 10 22.98 -13.33 -10.66
N ARG A 11 22.65 -12.72 -11.81
CA ARG A 11 21.77 -13.30 -12.81
C ARG A 11 22.43 -14.51 -13.50
N ASN A 12 21.87 -15.69 -13.34
CA ASN A 12 22.36 -16.92 -13.98
C ASN A 12 21.52 -17.26 -15.21
N ALA A 13 21.96 -16.81 -16.38
CA ALA A 13 21.24 -17.00 -17.65
C ALA A 13 21.04 -18.49 -18.02
N GLY A 14 22.00 -19.37 -17.68
CA GLY A 14 21.89 -20.81 -17.95
C GLY A 14 20.81 -21.47 -17.08
N ALA A 15 20.74 -21.12 -15.80
CA ALA A 15 19.71 -21.62 -14.90
C ALA A 15 18.31 -21.08 -15.32
N ILE A 16 18.21 -19.82 -15.66
CA ILE A 16 16.95 -19.20 -16.14
C ILE A 16 16.45 -19.93 -17.39
N LYS A 17 17.32 -20.18 -18.38
CA LYS A 17 16.95 -20.90 -19.61
C LYS A 17 16.39 -22.30 -19.32
N ARG A 18 17.02 -23.08 -18.42
CA ARG A 18 16.52 -24.41 -18.02
C ARG A 18 15.16 -24.30 -17.31
N THR A 19 15.04 -23.41 -16.38
CA THR A 19 13.78 -23.16 -15.63
C THR A 19 12.64 -22.77 -16.56
N VAL A 20 12.86 -21.81 -17.48
CA VAL A 20 11.87 -21.42 -18.48
C VAL A 20 11.45 -22.60 -19.35
N ALA A 21 12.39 -23.47 -19.80
CA ALA A 21 12.06 -24.65 -20.58
C ALA A 21 11.20 -25.66 -19.78
N ALA A 22 11.54 -25.91 -18.51
CA ALA A 22 10.75 -26.79 -17.63
C ALA A 22 9.34 -26.24 -17.37
N LEU A 23 9.23 -24.92 -17.10
CA LEU A 23 7.94 -24.27 -16.91
C LEU A 23 7.12 -24.24 -18.22
N THR A 24 7.75 -24.08 -19.39
CA THR A 24 7.05 -24.15 -20.67
C THR A 24 6.45 -25.54 -20.89
N ALA A 25 7.19 -26.59 -20.53
CA ALA A 25 6.69 -27.96 -20.62
C ALA A 25 5.51 -28.25 -19.68
N ALA A 26 5.51 -27.62 -18.48
CA ALA A 26 4.47 -27.82 -17.47
C ALA A 26 3.22 -26.95 -17.70
N PHE A 27 3.40 -25.72 -18.15
CA PHE A 27 2.32 -24.70 -18.19
C PHE A 27 1.91 -24.28 -19.62
N GLY A 28 2.66 -24.68 -20.66
CA GLY A 28 2.33 -24.37 -22.05
C GLY A 28 2.16 -22.89 -22.32
N ASN A 29 0.99 -22.50 -22.85
CA ASN A 29 0.66 -21.10 -23.19
C ASN A 29 0.44 -20.20 -21.97
N ARG A 30 0.37 -20.76 -20.77
CA ARG A 30 0.30 -19.99 -19.51
C ARG A 30 1.69 -19.56 -18.99
N LEU A 31 2.77 -19.92 -19.69
CA LEU A 31 4.08 -19.30 -19.51
C LEU A 31 4.35 -18.37 -20.69
N VAL A 32 4.67 -17.10 -20.43
CA VAL A 32 4.88 -16.06 -21.43
C VAL A 32 6.27 -15.44 -21.27
N THR A 33 7.00 -15.33 -22.39
CA THR A 33 8.35 -14.75 -22.45
C THR A 33 8.44 -13.51 -23.35
N SER A 34 7.30 -13.04 -23.90
CA SER A 34 7.28 -11.86 -24.77
C SER A 34 7.74 -10.62 -24.02
N GLN A 35 8.51 -9.76 -24.69
CA GLN A 35 9.10 -8.56 -24.11
C GLN A 35 8.03 -7.65 -23.49
N ALA A 36 6.94 -7.37 -24.20
CA ALA A 36 5.88 -6.51 -23.72
C ALA A 36 5.25 -6.97 -22.39
N VAL A 37 4.97 -8.28 -22.25
CA VAL A 37 4.43 -8.83 -21.00
C VAL A 37 5.45 -8.77 -19.87
N ARG A 38 6.72 -9.08 -20.15
CA ARG A 38 7.80 -8.99 -19.16
C ARG A 38 8.01 -7.54 -18.67
N GLU A 39 8.03 -6.59 -19.58
CA GLU A 39 8.15 -5.16 -19.24
C GLU A 39 7.00 -4.67 -18.39
N GLN A 40 5.76 -5.09 -18.70
CA GLN A 40 4.59 -4.78 -17.86
C GLN A 40 4.76 -5.32 -16.43
N HIS A 41 5.36 -6.49 -16.24
CA HIS A 41 5.55 -7.12 -14.93
C HIS A 41 6.75 -6.61 -14.14
N GLY A 42 7.58 -5.76 -14.71
CA GLY A 42 8.64 -5.03 -14.00
C GLY A 42 8.34 -3.54 -13.89
N ASN A 43 7.24 -3.06 -14.52
CA ASN A 43 6.90 -1.65 -14.54
C ASN A 43 6.14 -1.24 -13.27
N THR A 44 6.50 -0.08 -12.74
CA THR A 44 5.81 0.59 -11.64
C THR A 44 5.45 2.00 -12.07
N VAL A 45 4.42 2.58 -11.46
CA VAL A 45 3.98 3.96 -11.75
C VAL A 45 4.88 5.02 -11.10
N THR A 46 6.12 4.66 -10.73
CA THR A 46 7.06 5.51 -10.02
C THR A 46 8.34 5.75 -10.81
N TRP A 47 9.24 6.56 -10.25
CA TRP A 47 10.55 6.87 -10.82
C TRP A 47 11.57 5.72 -10.76
N ILE A 48 11.26 4.61 -10.09
CA ILE A 48 12.15 3.45 -9.98
C ILE A 48 12.25 2.78 -11.35
N ALA A 49 13.49 2.54 -11.80
CA ALA A 49 13.75 1.95 -13.10
C ALA A 49 13.11 0.56 -13.23
N ASN A 50 12.52 0.29 -14.39
CA ASN A 50 11.93 -0.99 -14.73
C ASN A 50 13.00 -2.10 -14.78
N GLN A 51 12.76 -3.20 -14.07
CA GLN A 51 13.60 -4.40 -14.05
C GLN A 51 12.72 -5.63 -14.35
N PRO A 52 12.46 -5.94 -15.63
CA PRO A 52 11.51 -6.98 -16.02
C PRO A 52 12.03 -8.39 -15.66
N PRO A 53 11.11 -9.32 -15.31
CA PRO A 53 11.44 -10.75 -15.15
C PRO A 53 11.82 -11.38 -16.50
N ASP A 54 12.35 -12.61 -16.47
CA ASP A 54 12.68 -13.38 -17.67
C ASP A 54 11.47 -14.09 -18.27
N ALA A 55 10.50 -14.44 -17.44
CA ALA A 55 9.23 -15.03 -17.84
C ALA A 55 8.12 -14.67 -16.86
N VAL A 56 6.88 -14.80 -17.31
CA VAL A 56 5.66 -14.63 -16.51
C VAL A 56 4.84 -15.90 -16.62
N VAL A 57 4.38 -16.44 -15.50
CA VAL A 57 3.54 -17.65 -15.44
C VAL A 57 2.23 -17.35 -14.72
N PHE A 58 1.14 -17.93 -15.21
CA PHE A 58 -0.23 -17.70 -14.74
C PHE A 58 -0.78 -19.00 -14.11
N PRO A 59 -0.60 -19.21 -12.79
CA PRO A 59 -1.16 -20.37 -12.10
C PRO A 59 -2.66 -20.22 -11.87
N GLN A 60 -3.33 -21.36 -11.66
CA GLN A 60 -4.77 -21.45 -11.37
C GLN A 60 -5.06 -22.15 -10.03
N SER A 61 -4.05 -22.60 -9.32
CA SER A 61 -4.20 -23.24 -8.00
C SER A 61 -2.92 -23.13 -7.15
N THR A 62 -3.05 -23.39 -5.85
CA THR A 62 -1.94 -23.47 -4.91
C THR A 62 -0.92 -24.54 -5.33
N GLU A 63 -1.38 -25.69 -5.83
CA GLU A 63 -0.55 -26.81 -6.27
C GLU A 63 0.33 -26.40 -7.48
N GLU A 64 -0.23 -25.62 -8.40
CA GLU A 64 0.53 -25.07 -9.52
C GLU A 64 1.60 -24.07 -9.06
N VAL A 65 1.27 -23.18 -8.10
CA VAL A 65 2.27 -22.29 -7.48
C VAL A 65 3.38 -23.10 -6.80
N GLN A 66 3.02 -24.18 -6.09
CA GLN A 66 3.98 -25.10 -5.48
C GLN A 66 4.90 -25.71 -6.52
N GLN A 67 4.37 -26.17 -7.66
CA GLN A 67 5.15 -26.71 -8.76
C GLN A 67 6.11 -25.68 -9.36
N ILE A 68 5.65 -24.45 -9.59
CA ILE A 68 6.46 -23.34 -10.10
C ILE A 68 7.63 -23.05 -9.16
N VAL A 69 7.35 -22.92 -7.85
CA VAL A 69 8.36 -22.64 -6.84
C VAL A 69 9.41 -23.74 -6.79
N ARG A 70 9.01 -25.04 -6.83
CA ARG A 70 9.95 -26.18 -6.84
C ARG A 70 10.85 -26.16 -8.07
N ILE A 71 10.30 -25.94 -9.26
CA ILE A 71 11.09 -25.85 -10.51
C ILE A 71 12.08 -24.68 -10.43
N CYS A 72 11.70 -23.55 -9.88
CA CYS A 72 12.58 -22.41 -9.68
C CYS A 72 13.66 -22.70 -8.63
N ALA A 73 13.32 -23.36 -7.52
CA ALA A 73 14.24 -23.72 -6.44
C ALA A 73 15.33 -24.73 -6.90
N GLU A 74 14.98 -25.73 -7.71
CA GLU A 74 15.92 -26.70 -8.27
C GLU A 74 17.09 -26.07 -9.04
N SER A 75 16.81 -24.93 -9.71
CA SER A 75 17.80 -24.20 -10.48
C SER A 75 18.29 -22.94 -9.78
N GLY A 76 17.77 -22.65 -8.58
CA GLY A 76 18.04 -21.42 -7.88
C GLY A 76 17.59 -20.17 -8.65
N VAL A 77 16.46 -20.17 -9.34
CA VAL A 77 15.93 -19.01 -10.07
C VAL A 77 14.98 -18.21 -9.20
N ALA A 78 15.04 -16.87 -9.26
CA ALA A 78 14.20 -16.02 -8.46
C ALA A 78 12.72 -16.12 -8.85
N VAL A 79 11.85 -15.99 -7.84
CA VAL A 79 10.38 -15.97 -7.95
C VAL A 79 9.88 -14.61 -7.48
N ILE A 80 9.11 -13.93 -8.31
CA ILE A 80 8.54 -12.61 -8.04
C ILE A 80 7.00 -12.71 -8.07
N PRO A 81 6.31 -12.73 -6.92
CA PRO A 81 4.85 -12.71 -6.91
C PRO A 81 4.33 -11.38 -7.48
N TYR A 82 3.28 -11.44 -8.29
CA TYR A 82 2.70 -10.29 -8.96
C TYR A 82 1.17 -10.30 -8.84
N GLY A 83 0.60 -9.21 -8.34
CA GLY A 83 -0.84 -9.00 -8.31
C GLY A 83 -1.30 -8.16 -9.51
N VAL A 84 -1.57 -6.85 -9.27
CA VAL A 84 -1.94 -5.87 -10.32
C VAL A 84 -0.85 -4.83 -10.60
N GLY A 85 0.31 -4.92 -9.94
CA GLY A 85 1.48 -4.08 -10.20
C GLY A 85 1.34 -2.61 -9.74
N THR A 86 0.47 -2.32 -8.76
CA THR A 86 0.22 -0.95 -8.26
C THR A 86 1.13 -0.53 -7.11
N SER A 87 2.07 -1.36 -6.67
CA SER A 87 3.02 -1.03 -5.62
C SER A 87 4.04 0.04 -6.06
N LEU A 88 4.51 0.86 -5.11
CA LEU A 88 5.22 2.11 -5.40
C LEU A 88 6.73 2.07 -5.14
N GLU A 89 7.25 1.03 -4.47
CA GLU A 89 8.66 0.97 -4.02
C GLU A 89 9.49 -0.11 -4.76
N GLY A 90 9.07 -0.51 -5.98
CA GLY A 90 9.80 -1.48 -6.81
C GLY A 90 9.64 -2.93 -6.38
N HIS A 91 8.55 -3.29 -5.72
CA HIS A 91 8.27 -4.65 -5.22
C HIS A 91 8.26 -5.72 -6.31
N VAL A 92 7.76 -5.38 -7.50
CA VAL A 92 7.60 -6.30 -8.65
C VAL A 92 8.84 -6.37 -9.54
N ASN A 93 9.85 -5.53 -9.29
CA ASN A 93 11.11 -5.55 -10.03
C ASN A 93 11.87 -6.86 -9.82
N ALA A 94 12.53 -7.31 -10.86
CA ALA A 94 13.34 -8.54 -10.87
C ALA A 94 14.84 -8.23 -11.08
N PRO A 95 15.55 -7.67 -10.08
CA PRO A 95 16.95 -7.24 -10.24
C PRO A 95 17.91 -8.39 -10.58
N ALA A 96 17.59 -9.61 -10.14
CA ALA A 96 18.34 -10.84 -10.47
C ALA A 96 17.75 -11.60 -11.67
N GLY A 97 16.80 -11.03 -12.41
CA GLY A 97 15.94 -11.75 -13.33
C GLY A 97 15.00 -12.69 -12.60
N GLY A 98 14.50 -13.73 -13.27
CA GLY A 98 13.64 -14.75 -12.66
C GLY A 98 12.27 -14.84 -13.27
N VAL A 99 11.35 -15.48 -12.54
CA VAL A 99 9.99 -15.78 -12.98
C VAL A 99 8.98 -14.99 -12.16
N SER A 100 8.16 -14.18 -12.83
CA SER A 100 7.01 -13.53 -12.21
C SER A 100 5.82 -14.49 -12.19
N ILE A 101 5.15 -14.61 -11.03
CA ILE A 101 3.93 -15.40 -10.85
C ILE A 101 2.75 -14.42 -10.79
N ASP A 102 1.96 -14.35 -11.85
CA ASP A 102 0.80 -13.48 -11.95
C ASP A 102 -0.47 -14.21 -11.50
N PHE A 103 -1.13 -13.67 -10.47
CA PHE A 103 -2.29 -14.26 -9.82
C PHE A 103 -3.63 -13.89 -10.46
N ARG A 104 -3.67 -13.28 -11.64
CA ARG A 104 -4.94 -12.84 -12.27
C ARG A 104 -5.96 -13.95 -12.45
N ASP A 105 -5.51 -15.21 -12.64
CA ASP A 105 -6.37 -16.38 -12.84
C ASP A 105 -6.74 -17.08 -11.51
N MET A 106 -6.18 -16.64 -10.38
CA MET A 106 -6.55 -17.06 -9.02
C MET A 106 -7.32 -15.93 -8.32
N ASN A 107 -8.57 -15.69 -8.72
CA ASN A 107 -9.37 -14.52 -8.35
C ASN A 107 -10.78 -14.86 -7.81
N LYS A 108 -10.96 -16.05 -7.25
CA LYS A 108 -12.25 -16.54 -6.76
C LYS A 108 -12.49 -16.19 -5.29
N VAL A 109 -13.75 -15.99 -4.93
CA VAL A 109 -14.24 -16.10 -3.55
C VAL A 109 -14.54 -17.58 -3.30
N LEU A 110 -13.79 -18.22 -2.41
CA LEU A 110 -13.87 -19.65 -2.13
C LEU A 110 -14.97 -19.97 -1.11
N ALA A 111 -15.16 -19.10 -0.12
CA ALA A 111 -16.22 -19.21 0.87
C ALA A 111 -16.53 -17.86 1.50
N VAL A 112 -17.79 -17.66 1.89
CA VAL A 112 -18.25 -16.54 2.71
C VAL A 112 -18.95 -17.10 3.93
N HIS A 113 -18.45 -16.77 5.13
CA HIS A 113 -19.03 -17.17 6.41
C HIS A 113 -19.65 -15.93 7.08
N ALA A 114 -20.85 -15.58 6.64
CA ALA A 114 -21.51 -14.35 7.04
C ALA A 114 -21.73 -14.25 8.57
N GLU A 115 -22.04 -15.35 9.21
CA GLU A 115 -22.26 -15.41 10.67
C GLU A 115 -20.96 -15.16 11.46
N ASP A 116 -19.81 -15.53 10.89
CA ASP A 116 -18.49 -15.35 11.51
C ASP A 116 -17.82 -14.03 11.08
N LEU A 117 -18.40 -13.30 10.11
CA LEU A 117 -17.87 -12.09 9.52
C LEU A 117 -16.48 -12.34 8.90
N ASP A 118 -16.34 -13.40 8.13
CA ASP A 118 -15.11 -13.70 7.40
C ASP A 118 -15.39 -14.29 6.00
N CYS A 119 -14.38 -14.24 5.14
CA CYS A 119 -14.41 -14.94 3.87
C CYS A 119 -13.03 -15.54 3.56
N ILE A 120 -13.03 -16.55 2.68
CA ILE A 120 -11.82 -17.16 2.12
C ILE A 120 -11.78 -16.84 0.63
N ILE A 121 -10.62 -16.33 0.18
CA ILE A 121 -10.43 -15.86 -1.18
C ILE A 121 -9.10 -16.30 -1.78
N GLU A 122 -9.00 -16.30 -3.10
CA GLU A 122 -7.76 -16.38 -3.85
C GLU A 122 -7.06 -15.01 -3.94
N PRO A 123 -5.71 -14.96 -4.08
CA PRO A 123 -4.94 -13.72 -3.92
C PRO A 123 -5.12 -12.69 -5.03
N GLY A 124 -5.53 -13.11 -6.22
CA GLY A 124 -5.68 -12.24 -7.39
C GLY A 124 -6.97 -11.42 -7.43
N ILE A 125 -7.98 -11.77 -6.60
CA ILE A 125 -9.22 -10.97 -6.56
C ILE A 125 -8.94 -9.56 -6.07
N THR A 126 -9.56 -8.54 -6.71
CA THR A 126 -9.45 -7.16 -6.25
C THR A 126 -10.45 -6.84 -5.15
N ARG A 127 -10.16 -5.80 -4.36
CA ARG A 127 -11.08 -5.34 -3.32
C ARG A 127 -12.47 -4.98 -3.87
N LYS A 128 -12.52 -4.31 -5.03
CA LYS A 128 -13.79 -3.94 -5.66
C LYS A 128 -14.58 -5.17 -6.08
N ALA A 129 -13.92 -6.13 -6.73
CA ALA A 129 -14.55 -7.37 -7.15
C ALA A 129 -15.06 -8.19 -5.95
N LEU A 130 -14.31 -8.26 -4.84
CA LEU A 130 -14.78 -8.90 -3.62
C LEU A 130 -16.02 -8.20 -3.06
N ASN A 131 -16.00 -6.87 -2.91
CA ASN A 131 -17.12 -6.12 -2.35
C ASN A 131 -18.37 -6.16 -3.24
N GLU A 132 -18.22 -6.30 -4.56
CA GLU A 132 -19.33 -6.52 -5.47
C GLU A 132 -19.98 -7.90 -5.22
N GLN A 133 -19.19 -8.95 -5.03
CA GLN A 133 -19.70 -10.29 -4.69
C GLN A 133 -20.32 -10.36 -3.29
N LEU A 134 -19.87 -9.53 -2.35
CA LEU A 134 -20.41 -9.48 -0.98
C LEU A 134 -21.66 -8.61 -0.84
N ARG A 135 -22.05 -7.83 -1.87
CA ARG A 135 -23.09 -6.79 -1.77
C ARG A 135 -24.40 -7.28 -1.16
N ASP A 136 -24.85 -8.46 -1.51
CA ASP A 136 -26.14 -9.02 -1.06
C ASP A 136 -26.03 -9.72 0.33
N SER A 137 -24.83 -9.82 0.89
CA SER A 137 -24.60 -10.42 2.23
C SER A 137 -24.77 -9.42 3.38
N GLY A 138 -24.86 -8.11 3.10
CA GLY A 138 -24.82 -7.07 4.12
C GLY A 138 -23.41 -6.83 4.71
N LEU A 139 -22.37 -7.41 4.08
CA LEU A 139 -20.98 -7.33 4.52
C LEU A 139 -20.09 -6.64 3.47
N PHE A 140 -18.95 -6.13 3.91
CA PHE A 140 -17.93 -5.59 3.03
C PHE A 140 -16.52 -5.77 3.61
N PHE A 141 -15.53 -5.76 2.73
CA PHE A 141 -14.12 -5.68 3.12
C PHE A 141 -13.70 -4.20 3.15
N PRO A 142 -13.23 -3.67 4.32
CA PRO A 142 -13.15 -2.23 4.53
C PRO A 142 -11.87 -1.57 4.01
N ILE A 143 -10.76 -2.31 3.78
CA ILE A 143 -9.48 -1.70 3.45
C ILE A 143 -9.49 -1.22 2.00
N ASP A 144 -9.21 0.09 1.79
CA ASP A 144 -9.49 0.80 0.54
C ASP A 144 -8.33 1.68 0.06
N PRO A 145 -7.20 1.09 -0.34
CA PRO A 145 -6.12 1.87 -0.95
C PRO A 145 -6.60 2.64 -2.19
N GLY A 146 -5.85 3.67 -2.59
CA GLY A 146 -6.19 4.49 -3.75
C GLY A 146 -6.30 3.73 -5.07
N ALA A 147 -5.59 2.61 -5.22
CA ALA A 147 -5.68 1.73 -6.39
C ALA A 147 -6.65 0.57 -6.15
N ASP A 148 -7.26 0.04 -7.23
CA ASP A 148 -7.99 -1.24 -7.17
C ASP A 148 -6.99 -2.40 -7.18
N ALA A 149 -6.39 -2.64 -6.03
CA ALA A 149 -5.33 -3.61 -5.83
C ALA A 149 -5.87 -5.03 -5.59
N SER A 150 -5.09 -6.05 -5.97
CA SER A 150 -5.36 -7.44 -5.61
C SER A 150 -5.13 -7.66 -4.12
N LEU A 151 -6.00 -8.43 -3.48
CA LEU A 151 -5.97 -8.63 -2.02
C LEU A 151 -4.73 -9.39 -1.54
N GLY A 152 -4.16 -10.27 -2.37
CA GLY A 152 -2.86 -10.88 -2.10
C GLY A 152 -1.72 -9.86 -2.12
N GLY A 153 -1.73 -8.92 -3.06
CA GLY A 153 -0.77 -7.80 -3.11
C GLY A 153 -0.92 -6.87 -1.91
N MET A 154 -2.16 -6.50 -1.55
CA MET A 154 -2.46 -5.69 -0.37
C MET A 154 -1.93 -6.33 0.92
N ALA A 155 -2.12 -7.64 1.10
CA ALA A 155 -1.58 -8.37 2.23
C ALA A 155 -0.05 -8.40 2.21
N ALA A 156 0.56 -8.64 1.03
CA ALA A 156 2.01 -8.70 0.89
C ALA A 156 2.71 -7.38 1.22
N THR A 157 2.10 -6.22 0.94
CA THR A 157 2.65 -4.90 1.25
C THR A 157 2.20 -4.32 2.60
N ARG A 158 1.33 -5.04 3.33
CA ARG A 158 0.68 -4.54 4.56
C ARG A 158 -0.09 -3.25 4.31
N CYS A 159 -0.76 -3.19 3.18
CA CYS A 159 -1.48 -2.02 2.70
C CYS A 159 -2.47 -1.46 3.73
N SER A 160 -2.72 -0.18 3.62
CA SER A 160 -3.70 0.59 4.38
C SER A 160 -4.74 1.22 3.44
N GLY A 161 -5.26 2.40 3.77
CA GLY A 161 -6.22 3.14 2.99
C GLY A 161 -6.99 4.13 3.85
N THR A 162 -7.96 4.83 3.24
CA THR A 162 -8.70 5.90 3.90
C THR A 162 -9.56 5.42 5.08
N ASN A 163 -10.02 4.16 5.04
CA ASN A 163 -10.83 3.54 6.11
C ASN A 163 -10.01 2.98 7.29
N ALA A 164 -8.67 3.02 7.22
CA ALA A 164 -7.81 2.35 8.21
C ALA A 164 -7.99 2.92 9.62
N VAL A 165 -8.22 4.20 9.76
CA VAL A 165 -8.46 4.88 11.05
C VAL A 165 -9.60 4.25 11.85
N ARG A 166 -10.60 3.65 11.18
CA ARG A 166 -11.71 2.96 11.82
C ARG A 166 -11.57 1.45 11.84
N TYR A 167 -11.14 0.87 10.74
CA TYR A 167 -11.20 -0.57 10.51
C TYR A 167 -9.85 -1.27 10.64
N GLY A 168 -8.78 -0.52 10.89
CA GLY A 168 -7.41 -1.03 10.87
C GLY A 168 -6.87 -1.21 9.45
N THR A 169 -5.68 -1.78 9.34
CA THR A 169 -4.99 -2.05 8.08
C THR A 169 -5.15 -3.51 7.64
N MET A 170 -4.47 -3.92 6.56
CA MET A 170 -4.40 -5.35 6.18
C MET A 170 -3.90 -6.24 7.31
N LYS A 171 -2.96 -5.74 8.14
CA LYS A 171 -2.45 -6.44 9.33
C LYS A 171 -3.56 -6.87 10.31
N ASP A 172 -4.61 -6.05 10.42
CA ASP A 172 -5.71 -6.26 11.37
C ASP A 172 -6.86 -7.04 10.76
N ASN A 173 -6.93 -7.13 9.43
CA ASN A 173 -8.05 -7.71 8.69
C ASN A 173 -7.70 -9.04 7.97
N VAL A 174 -6.45 -9.49 8.01
CA VAL A 174 -6.04 -10.83 7.57
C VAL A 174 -6.03 -11.76 8.79
N LEU A 175 -6.89 -12.77 8.79
CA LEU A 175 -7.02 -13.75 9.87
C LEU A 175 -6.08 -14.94 9.69
N ALA A 176 -5.91 -15.40 8.45
CA ALA A 176 -5.03 -16.52 8.10
C ALA A 176 -4.60 -16.44 6.64
N LEU A 177 -3.50 -17.09 6.31
CA LEU A 177 -2.95 -17.21 4.97
C LEU A 177 -2.60 -18.66 4.66
N LYS A 178 -2.76 -19.04 3.39
CA LYS A 178 -2.09 -20.21 2.83
C LYS A 178 -0.89 -19.71 2.02
N VAL A 179 0.29 -20.25 2.31
CA VAL A 179 1.56 -19.75 1.76
C VAL A 179 2.38 -20.91 1.24
N VAL A 180 2.96 -20.75 0.05
CA VAL A 180 3.97 -21.64 -0.51
C VAL A 180 5.35 -21.10 -0.13
N LEU A 181 6.13 -21.89 0.61
CA LEU A 181 7.50 -21.55 1.04
C LEU A 181 8.53 -21.82 -0.06
N ALA A 182 9.76 -21.33 0.13
CA ALA A 182 10.86 -21.46 -0.86
C ALA A 182 11.23 -22.90 -1.21
N ASN A 183 11.00 -23.85 -0.31
CA ASN A 183 11.19 -25.30 -0.54
C ASN A 183 9.99 -25.98 -1.24
N GLY A 184 8.93 -25.19 -1.55
CA GLY A 184 7.69 -25.69 -2.13
C GLY A 184 6.75 -26.38 -1.14
N GLU A 185 6.98 -26.29 0.17
CA GLU A 185 5.99 -26.69 1.17
C GLU A 185 4.86 -25.68 1.26
N VAL A 186 3.65 -26.18 1.54
CA VAL A 186 2.45 -25.34 1.75
C VAL A 186 2.12 -25.32 3.23
N ILE A 187 1.96 -24.14 3.78
CA ILE A 187 1.56 -23.95 5.16
C ILE A 187 0.27 -23.13 5.26
N ASP A 188 -0.52 -23.41 6.28
CA ASP A 188 -1.59 -22.55 6.78
C ASP A 188 -1.05 -21.79 8.01
N THR A 189 -1.05 -20.45 7.98
CA THR A 189 -0.46 -19.64 9.05
C THR A 189 -1.29 -19.62 10.33
N ALA A 190 -2.60 -19.80 10.21
CA ALA A 190 -3.57 -19.88 11.32
C ALA A 190 -4.85 -20.57 10.86
N ARG A 191 -5.80 -20.70 11.77
CA ARG A 191 -7.20 -21.10 11.51
C ARG A 191 -8.10 -19.87 11.47
N ARG A 192 -9.40 -20.04 11.19
CA ARG A 192 -10.40 -18.95 11.11
C ARG A 192 -10.76 -18.30 12.46
N ALA A 193 -10.34 -18.90 13.58
CA ALA A 193 -10.65 -18.34 14.89
C ALA A 193 -10.03 -16.94 15.06
N LYS A 194 -10.84 -15.98 15.55
CA LYS A 194 -10.41 -14.58 15.76
C LYS A 194 -9.29 -14.42 16.80
N LYS A 195 -9.13 -15.38 17.70
CA LYS A 195 -8.13 -15.36 18.77
C LYS A 195 -7.40 -16.69 18.82
N THR A 196 -6.07 -16.63 18.86
CA THR A 196 -5.21 -17.79 19.12
C THR A 196 -3.96 -17.35 19.87
N ALA A 197 -3.46 -18.21 20.75
CA ALA A 197 -2.17 -18.08 21.41
C ALA A 197 -1.27 -19.30 21.13
N ALA A 198 -1.57 -20.05 20.07
CA ALA A 198 -0.90 -21.30 19.71
C ALA A 198 0.34 -21.03 18.82
N GLY A 199 1.47 -20.74 19.46
CA GLY A 199 2.74 -20.55 18.78
C GLY A 199 3.00 -19.10 18.32
N TYR A 200 3.99 -18.93 17.42
CA TYR A 200 4.31 -17.63 16.84
C TYR A 200 3.25 -17.19 15.83
N ASP A 201 3.01 -15.89 15.73
CA ASP A 201 2.07 -15.29 14.78
C ASP A 201 2.67 -15.28 13.35
N LEU A 202 2.52 -16.41 12.66
CA LEU A 202 3.00 -16.54 11.26
C LEU A 202 2.18 -15.67 10.30
N THR A 203 0.91 -15.40 10.60
CA THR A 203 0.07 -14.55 9.76
C THR A 203 0.65 -13.15 9.69
N ARG A 204 1.00 -12.56 10.83
CA ARG A 204 1.60 -11.21 10.87
C ARG A 204 3.03 -11.16 10.37
N LEU A 205 3.77 -12.28 10.42
CA LEU A 205 5.07 -12.40 9.78
C LEU A 205 4.97 -12.35 8.25
N MET A 206 3.96 -13.01 7.67
CA MET A 206 3.75 -13.06 6.22
C MET A 206 3.09 -11.80 5.66
N VAL A 207 2.19 -11.15 6.42
CA VAL A 207 1.58 -9.86 6.04
C VAL A 207 2.65 -8.77 6.09
N GLY A 208 2.95 -8.18 4.93
CA GLY A 208 4.02 -7.19 4.76
C GLY A 208 5.38 -7.80 4.45
N SER A 209 5.45 -9.11 4.15
CA SER A 209 6.71 -9.76 3.73
C SER A 209 7.08 -9.50 2.26
N GLU A 210 6.22 -8.87 1.48
CA GLU A 210 6.47 -8.47 0.09
C GLU A 210 6.91 -9.63 -0.82
N GLY A 211 6.43 -10.84 -0.52
CA GLY A 211 6.81 -12.05 -1.24
C GLY A 211 8.23 -12.54 -0.94
N THR A 212 8.93 -11.96 0.04
CA THR A 212 10.32 -12.36 0.37
C THR A 212 10.42 -13.60 1.25
N LEU A 213 9.34 -13.97 1.95
CA LEU A 213 9.30 -15.14 2.84
C LEU A 213 8.48 -16.31 2.29
N GLY A 214 7.69 -16.09 1.26
CA GLY A 214 6.83 -17.07 0.62
C GLY A 214 5.81 -16.42 -0.31
N VAL A 215 5.03 -17.25 -0.99
CA VAL A 215 4.02 -16.86 -1.97
C VAL A 215 2.63 -17.08 -1.40
N ILE A 216 1.85 -16.03 -1.20
CA ILE A 216 0.49 -16.12 -0.69
C ILE A 216 -0.43 -16.66 -1.78
N THR A 217 -1.15 -17.75 -1.51
CA THR A 217 -2.07 -18.39 -2.45
C THR A 217 -3.54 -18.40 -2.00
N GLN A 218 -3.80 -18.08 -0.73
CA GLN A 218 -5.15 -17.95 -0.20
C GLN A 218 -5.15 -17.03 1.02
N LEU A 219 -6.23 -16.26 1.18
CA LEU A 219 -6.42 -15.39 2.33
C LEU A 219 -7.75 -15.69 3.02
N THR A 220 -7.74 -15.71 4.36
CA THR A 220 -8.94 -15.58 5.17
C THR A 220 -9.01 -14.16 5.68
N LEU A 221 -10.06 -13.43 5.31
CA LEU A 221 -10.24 -12.02 5.60
C LEU A 221 -11.39 -11.79 6.57
N LYS A 222 -11.18 -10.86 7.51
CA LYS A 222 -12.24 -10.32 8.36
C LYS A 222 -13.10 -9.37 7.55
N LEU A 223 -14.41 -9.52 7.64
CA LEU A 223 -15.41 -8.64 7.06
C LEU A 223 -16.04 -7.74 8.12
N SER A 224 -16.66 -6.67 7.65
CA SER A 224 -17.44 -5.73 8.45
C SER A 224 -18.87 -5.65 7.93
N GLY A 225 -19.84 -5.42 8.82
CA GLY A 225 -21.21 -5.10 8.41
C GLY A 225 -21.28 -3.75 7.70
N ILE A 226 -22.07 -3.66 6.64
CA ILE A 226 -22.37 -2.39 5.98
C ILE A 226 -23.08 -1.48 6.99
N PRO A 227 -22.59 -0.26 7.26
CA PRO A 227 -23.23 0.64 8.23
C PRO A 227 -24.62 1.08 7.76
N GLU A 228 -25.55 1.21 8.71
CA GLU A 228 -26.93 1.65 8.47
C GLU A 228 -26.96 3.05 7.81
N ALA A 229 -26.14 3.96 8.32
CA ALA A 229 -26.00 5.30 7.81
C ALA A 229 -24.53 5.69 7.61
N ILE A 230 -24.28 6.48 6.58
CA ILE A 230 -22.98 7.06 6.26
C ILE A 230 -23.17 8.55 6.01
N SER A 231 -22.38 9.37 6.70
CA SER A 231 -22.31 10.81 6.46
C SER A 231 -20.91 11.16 5.99
N GLY A 232 -20.79 11.91 4.90
CA GLY A 232 -19.51 12.38 4.36
C GLY A 232 -19.52 13.88 4.15
N GLY A 233 -18.37 14.53 4.29
CA GLY A 233 -18.28 15.97 4.12
C GLY A 233 -16.87 16.51 3.99
N ILE A 234 -16.80 17.83 3.80
CA ILE A 234 -15.56 18.59 3.67
C ILE A 234 -15.54 19.77 4.62
N CYS A 235 -14.37 20.11 5.11
CA CYS A 235 -14.16 21.27 5.97
C CYS A 235 -12.89 22.01 5.51
N PRO A 236 -12.99 23.25 4.99
CA PRO A 236 -11.85 24.09 4.67
C PRO A 236 -11.23 24.71 5.92
N PHE A 237 -9.91 24.98 5.88
CA PHE A 237 -9.13 25.54 6.98
C PHE A 237 -8.19 26.65 6.50
N PRO A 238 -7.76 27.55 7.43
CA PRO A 238 -6.81 28.62 7.10
C PRO A 238 -5.38 28.10 6.87
N SER A 239 -5.02 26.92 7.39
CA SER A 239 -3.69 26.34 7.26
C SER A 239 -3.71 24.81 7.37
N VAL A 240 -2.66 24.17 6.91
CA VAL A 240 -2.43 22.73 7.06
C VAL A 240 -2.28 22.36 8.55
N GLU A 241 -1.63 23.22 9.34
CA GLU A 241 -1.50 23.04 10.78
C GLU A 241 -2.88 22.98 11.48
N ALA A 242 -3.81 23.85 11.10
CA ALA A 242 -5.17 23.84 11.62
C ALA A 242 -5.92 22.54 11.25
N CYS A 243 -5.76 22.04 10.03
CA CYS A 243 -6.28 20.73 9.62
C CYS A 243 -5.74 19.60 10.52
N CYS A 244 -4.41 19.54 10.70
CA CYS A 244 -3.77 18.50 11.49
C CYS A 244 -4.19 18.56 12.96
N ASN A 245 -4.22 19.74 13.57
CA ASN A 245 -4.69 19.91 14.95
C ASN A 245 -6.15 19.48 15.11
N THR A 246 -7.02 19.82 14.17
CA THR A 246 -8.42 19.36 14.17
C THR A 246 -8.50 17.82 14.10
N ALA A 247 -7.69 17.18 13.24
CA ALA A 247 -7.65 15.72 13.15
C ALA A 247 -7.16 15.10 14.48
N ILE A 248 -6.09 15.63 15.07
CA ILE A 248 -5.56 15.18 16.38
C ILE A 248 -6.65 15.24 17.45
N HIS A 249 -7.31 16.39 17.59
CA HIS A 249 -8.35 16.58 18.60
C HIS A 249 -9.59 15.71 18.34
N THR A 250 -9.95 15.50 17.08
CA THR A 250 -11.05 14.60 16.69
C THR A 250 -10.78 13.17 17.18
N ILE A 251 -9.59 12.66 16.92
CA ILE A 251 -9.19 11.30 17.35
C ILE A 251 -9.09 11.22 18.87
N GLN A 252 -8.45 12.20 19.53
CA GLN A 252 -8.31 12.25 21.00
C GLN A 252 -9.65 12.36 21.72
N SER A 253 -10.66 13.01 21.10
CA SER A 253 -12.02 13.10 21.64
C SER A 253 -12.83 11.80 21.50
N GLY A 254 -12.24 10.75 20.92
CA GLY A 254 -12.88 9.44 20.76
C GLY A 254 -14.02 9.45 19.73
N ILE A 255 -14.04 10.38 18.79
CA ILE A 255 -15.00 10.35 17.68
C ILE A 255 -14.59 9.20 16.73
N PRO A 256 -15.44 8.18 16.53
CA PRO A 256 -15.08 7.02 15.72
C PRO A 256 -15.23 7.32 14.22
N VAL A 257 -14.45 8.29 13.75
CA VAL A 257 -14.44 8.70 12.34
C VAL A 257 -14.05 7.53 11.44
N ALA A 258 -14.76 7.36 10.33
CA ALA A 258 -14.49 6.29 9.36
C ALA A 258 -13.36 6.68 8.41
N ARG A 259 -13.28 7.94 8.04
CA ARG A 259 -12.21 8.52 7.21
C ARG A 259 -11.95 9.96 7.65
N ILE A 260 -10.69 10.35 7.67
CA ILE A 260 -10.27 11.73 7.86
C ILE A 260 -8.99 12.00 7.07
N GLU A 261 -9.13 12.77 6.00
CA GLU A 261 -8.13 12.91 4.93
C GLU A 261 -7.76 14.37 4.72
N LEU A 262 -6.47 14.67 4.72
CA LEU A 262 -5.93 15.99 4.46
C LEU A 262 -5.64 16.16 2.97
N LEU A 263 -6.03 17.30 2.41
CA LEU A 263 -5.52 17.84 1.15
C LEU A 263 -5.00 19.26 1.42
N ASP A 264 -3.75 19.57 1.05
CA ASP A 264 -3.27 20.95 1.07
C ASP A 264 -3.87 21.78 -0.08
N ALA A 265 -3.66 23.08 -0.09
CA ALA A 265 -4.21 23.97 -1.12
C ALA A 265 -3.78 23.57 -2.56
N LEU A 266 -2.54 23.09 -2.71
CA LEU A 266 -2.00 22.65 -4.00
C LEU A 266 -2.66 21.35 -4.47
N GLN A 267 -2.89 20.40 -3.56
CA GLN A 267 -3.62 19.16 -3.85
C GLN A 267 -5.09 19.45 -4.21
N VAL A 268 -5.74 20.39 -3.52
CA VAL A 268 -7.12 20.82 -3.86
C VAL A 268 -7.16 21.41 -5.27
N ARG A 269 -6.17 22.25 -5.63
CA ARG A 269 -6.03 22.79 -6.98
C ARG A 269 -5.87 21.69 -8.02
N ALA A 270 -5.04 20.68 -7.77
CA ALA A 270 -4.87 19.52 -8.66
C ALA A 270 -6.20 18.79 -8.88
N VAL A 271 -6.93 18.53 -7.80
CA VAL A 271 -8.26 17.88 -7.83
C VAL A 271 -9.26 18.72 -8.63
N ASN A 272 -9.28 20.04 -8.44
CA ASN A 272 -10.15 20.92 -9.20
C ASN A 272 -9.86 20.91 -10.71
N LEU A 273 -8.57 20.91 -11.09
CA LEU A 273 -8.16 20.83 -12.50
C LEU A 273 -8.60 19.50 -13.14
N HIS A 274 -8.50 18.40 -12.40
CA HIS A 274 -8.82 17.06 -12.88
C HIS A 274 -10.33 16.77 -12.86
N SER A 275 -10.99 17.00 -11.70
CA SER A 275 -12.37 16.55 -11.41
C SER A 275 -13.42 17.67 -11.52
N LYS A 276 -13.01 18.92 -11.74
CA LYS A 276 -13.86 20.12 -11.93
C LYS A 276 -14.89 20.35 -10.80
N LEU A 277 -14.49 20.10 -9.54
CA LEU A 277 -15.38 20.21 -8.38
C LEU A 277 -15.59 21.66 -7.94
N GLY A 278 -14.69 22.59 -8.27
CA GLY A 278 -14.77 23.99 -7.87
C GLY A 278 -14.63 24.20 -6.36
N LEU A 279 -13.85 23.36 -5.68
CA LEU A 279 -13.56 23.50 -4.25
C LEU A 279 -12.70 24.74 -3.99
N PRO A 280 -12.86 25.44 -2.82
CA PRO A 280 -11.96 26.51 -2.44
C PRO A 280 -10.51 25.98 -2.35
N GLU A 281 -9.57 26.67 -3.00
CA GLU A 281 -8.15 26.27 -3.03
C GLU A 281 -7.44 26.62 -1.70
N THR A 282 -7.92 26.03 -0.62
CA THR A 282 -7.39 26.13 0.74
C THR A 282 -7.14 24.72 1.29
N PRO A 283 -6.30 24.55 2.33
CA PRO A 283 -6.19 23.28 3.03
C PRO A 283 -7.56 22.79 3.50
N MET A 284 -7.78 21.47 3.42
CA MET A 284 -9.12 20.92 3.60
C MET A 284 -9.05 19.52 4.22
N LEU A 285 -10.02 19.22 5.08
CA LEU A 285 -10.29 17.85 5.53
C LEU A 285 -11.50 17.27 4.79
N PHE A 286 -11.35 16.04 4.31
CA PHE A 286 -12.43 15.19 3.83
C PHE A 286 -12.74 14.16 4.92
N LEU A 287 -14.01 14.00 5.27
CA LEU A 287 -14.43 13.15 6.38
C LEU A 287 -15.57 12.22 5.99
N GLU A 288 -15.60 11.06 6.67
CA GLU A 288 -16.74 10.16 6.62
C GLU A 288 -17.01 9.56 8.01
N PHE A 289 -18.29 9.47 8.38
CA PHE A 289 -18.76 8.88 9.62
C PHE A 289 -19.71 7.74 9.30
N HIS A 290 -19.54 6.62 10.03
CA HIS A 290 -20.34 5.41 9.88
C HIS A 290 -21.09 5.10 11.17
N GLY A 291 -22.34 4.67 11.08
CA GLY A 291 -23.13 4.27 12.26
C GLY A 291 -24.62 4.21 11.97
N THR A 292 -25.44 4.53 12.98
CA THR A 292 -26.87 4.81 12.83
C THR A 292 -27.09 6.26 12.41
N GLU A 293 -28.27 6.62 11.93
CA GLU A 293 -28.60 8.02 11.56
C GLU A 293 -28.32 9.01 12.70
N ALA A 294 -28.72 8.68 13.93
CA ALA A 294 -28.47 9.51 15.10
C ALA A 294 -26.97 9.65 15.40
N SER A 295 -26.21 8.54 15.30
CA SER A 295 -24.78 8.53 15.56
C SER A 295 -23.99 9.34 14.57
N VAL A 296 -24.27 9.24 13.27
CA VAL A 296 -23.54 10.04 12.27
C VAL A 296 -23.86 11.52 12.35
N ALA A 297 -25.07 11.90 12.74
CA ALA A 297 -25.44 13.28 12.98
C ALA A 297 -24.68 13.86 14.19
N GLU A 298 -24.60 13.12 15.31
CA GLU A 298 -23.84 13.51 16.50
C GLU A 298 -22.35 13.64 16.20
N GLN A 299 -21.74 12.67 15.51
CA GLN A 299 -20.34 12.70 15.12
C GLN A 299 -20.04 13.92 14.25
N SER A 300 -20.88 14.20 13.25
CA SER A 300 -20.74 15.34 12.34
C SER A 300 -20.83 16.68 13.11
N LYS A 301 -21.74 16.79 14.07
CA LYS A 301 -21.88 17.98 14.92
C LYS A 301 -20.65 18.20 15.80
N ARG A 302 -20.20 17.16 16.52
CA ARG A 302 -19.01 17.23 17.39
C ARG A 302 -17.75 17.58 16.61
N PHE A 303 -17.56 16.98 15.43
CA PHE A 303 -16.47 17.35 14.56
C PHE A 303 -16.54 18.84 14.15
N GLY A 304 -17.72 19.33 13.76
CA GLY A 304 -17.90 20.74 13.39
C GLY A 304 -17.56 21.73 14.53
N GLU A 305 -17.89 21.36 15.78
CA GLU A 305 -17.52 22.13 16.98
C GLU A 305 -15.99 22.18 17.15
N ILE A 306 -15.29 21.04 17.05
CA ILE A 306 -13.82 20.97 17.11
C ILE A 306 -13.19 21.76 15.95
N ALA A 307 -13.69 21.62 14.73
CA ALA A 307 -13.16 22.32 13.56
C ALA A 307 -13.23 23.83 13.73
N ALA A 308 -14.32 24.36 14.30
CA ALA A 308 -14.51 25.79 14.55
C ALA A 308 -13.47 26.35 15.53
N GLU A 309 -13.00 25.59 16.52
CA GLU A 309 -11.94 26.00 17.45
C GLU A 309 -10.60 26.27 16.75
N PHE A 310 -10.35 25.60 15.62
CA PHE A 310 -9.16 25.77 14.78
C PHE A 310 -9.40 26.66 13.55
N GLY A 311 -10.54 27.39 13.51
CA GLY A 311 -10.87 28.30 12.41
C GLY A 311 -11.32 27.59 11.13
N GLY A 312 -11.67 26.31 11.22
CA GLY A 312 -12.24 25.54 10.12
C GLY A 312 -13.71 25.88 9.89
N GLY A 313 -14.17 25.70 8.65
CA GLY A 313 -15.59 25.80 8.31
C GLY A 313 -15.92 26.75 7.15
N PRO A 314 -17.20 26.72 6.72
CA PRO A 314 -18.24 25.85 7.28
C PRO A 314 -17.98 24.37 6.98
N PHE A 315 -18.27 23.47 7.94
CA PHE A 315 -18.30 22.04 7.69
C PHE A 315 -19.57 21.69 6.91
N THR A 316 -19.39 21.29 5.67
CA THR A 316 -20.48 20.89 4.77
C THR A 316 -20.50 19.37 4.67
N TRP A 317 -21.61 18.75 5.04
CA TRP A 317 -21.76 17.30 5.03
C TRP A 317 -23.12 16.84 4.46
N THR A 318 -23.16 15.59 4.00
CA THR A 318 -24.32 14.98 3.36
C THR A 318 -24.41 13.49 3.67
N THR A 319 -25.61 12.96 3.71
CA THR A 319 -25.89 11.51 3.73
C THR A 319 -26.22 10.97 2.33
N ARG A 320 -26.34 11.83 1.33
CA ARG A 320 -26.67 11.45 -0.06
C ARG A 320 -25.49 10.71 -0.70
N SER A 321 -25.72 9.48 -1.14
CA SER A 321 -24.67 8.60 -1.68
C SER A 321 -23.96 9.18 -2.89
N GLU A 322 -24.69 9.82 -3.83
CA GLU A 322 -24.13 10.40 -5.05
C GLU A 322 -23.14 11.55 -4.75
N GLU A 323 -23.49 12.41 -3.77
CA GLU A 323 -22.63 13.52 -3.37
C GLU A 323 -21.36 13.01 -2.68
N ARG A 324 -21.50 12.02 -1.78
CA ARG A 324 -20.37 11.37 -1.12
C ARG A 324 -19.46 10.67 -2.14
N THR A 325 -20.03 9.94 -3.10
CA THR A 325 -19.26 9.26 -4.14
C THR A 325 -18.39 10.24 -4.92
N LYS A 326 -18.92 11.39 -5.35
CA LYS A 326 -18.13 12.42 -6.05
C LYS A 326 -16.96 12.94 -5.22
N LEU A 327 -17.16 13.18 -3.92
CA LEU A 327 -16.10 13.63 -3.02
C LEU A 327 -14.98 12.57 -2.90
N TRP A 328 -15.38 11.31 -2.70
CA TRP A 328 -14.40 10.23 -2.52
C TRP A 328 -13.72 9.81 -3.83
N GLU A 329 -14.38 9.87 -4.98
CA GLU A 329 -13.74 9.70 -6.28
C GLU A 329 -12.64 10.72 -6.49
N ALA A 330 -12.90 12.00 -6.18
CA ALA A 330 -11.90 13.05 -6.25
C ALA A 330 -10.71 12.79 -5.32
N ARG A 331 -10.95 12.32 -4.09
CA ARG A 331 -9.89 11.96 -3.14
C ARG A 331 -9.10 10.73 -3.61
N HIS A 332 -9.75 9.69 -4.10
CA HIS A 332 -9.08 8.51 -4.63
C HIS A 332 -8.19 8.83 -5.85
N HIS A 333 -8.60 9.79 -6.68
CA HIS A 333 -7.81 10.24 -7.81
C HIS A 333 -6.75 11.30 -7.44
N ALA A 334 -6.55 11.64 -6.17
CA ALA A 334 -5.65 12.71 -5.74
C ALA A 334 -4.23 12.57 -6.32
N ALA A 335 -3.64 11.38 -6.25
CA ALA A 335 -2.30 11.14 -6.81
C ALA A 335 -2.24 11.37 -8.34
N LEU A 336 -3.22 10.85 -9.09
CA LEU A 336 -3.28 11.01 -10.55
C LEU A 336 -3.60 12.45 -10.95
N SER A 337 -4.40 13.17 -10.17
CA SER A 337 -4.74 14.57 -10.42
C SER A 337 -3.51 15.47 -10.43
N ASN A 338 -2.44 15.09 -9.74
CA ASN A 338 -1.21 15.88 -9.64
C ASN A 338 -0.51 16.07 -11.00
N PHE A 339 -0.69 15.17 -11.97
CA PHE A 339 -0.18 15.37 -13.34
C PHE A 339 -0.79 16.59 -14.03
N ALA A 340 -1.98 17.05 -13.61
CA ALA A 340 -2.58 18.27 -14.14
C ALA A 340 -1.84 19.54 -13.69
N LEU A 341 -1.08 19.50 -12.60
CA LEU A 341 -0.23 20.62 -12.15
C LEU A 341 1.03 20.79 -13.00
N ARG A 342 1.59 19.67 -13.49
CA ARG A 342 2.79 19.67 -14.32
C ARG A 342 2.75 18.49 -15.30
N PRO A 343 2.17 18.68 -16.48
CA PRO A 343 2.16 17.65 -17.51
C PRO A 343 3.59 17.24 -17.91
N GLY A 344 3.82 15.93 -18.05
CA GLY A 344 5.12 15.36 -18.41
C GLY A 344 6.09 15.13 -17.26
N ALA A 345 5.80 15.61 -16.05
CA ALA A 345 6.63 15.31 -14.88
C ALA A 345 6.52 13.83 -14.46
N ALA A 346 7.59 13.28 -13.92
CA ALA A 346 7.56 12.03 -13.20
C ALA A 346 7.03 12.24 -11.78
N MET A 347 6.30 11.25 -11.29
CA MET A 347 5.79 11.23 -9.92
C MET A 347 6.75 10.47 -9.00
N VAL A 348 7.28 11.15 -7.99
CA VAL A 348 8.07 10.55 -6.92
C VAL A 348 7.23 10.58 -5.64
N PRO A 349 6.53 9.50 -5.30
CA PRO A 349 5.71 9.43 -4.10
C PRO A 349 6.60 9.29 -2.87
N THR A 350 6.16 9.88 -1.76
CA THR A 350 6.73 9.63 -0.43
C THR A 350 5.67 9.03 0.47
N ASP A 351 6.11 8.49 1.61
CA ASP A 351 5.19 7.88 2.57
C ASP A 351 5.89 7.84 3.93
N VAL A 352 5.38 8.59 4.88
CA VAL A 352 5.82 8.58 6.27
C VAL A 352 4.61 8.53 7.20
N CYS A 353 4.79 7.96 8.38
CA CYS A 353 3.79 8.02 9.44
C CYS A 353 4.46 8.38 10.75
N VAL A 354 3.84 9.28 11.52
CA VAL A 354 4.33 9.72 12.82
C VAL A 354 3.27 9.51 13.89
N PRO A 355 3.63 9.43 15.18
CA PRO A 355 2.62 9.47 16.25
C PRO A 355 1.69 10.65 16.05
N ILE A 356 0.39 10.44 16.24
CA ILE A 356 -0.65 11.45 15.92
C ILE A 356 -0.36 12.83 16.55
N SER A 357 0.21 12.85 17.75
CA SER A 357 0.59 14.10 18.45
C SER A 357 1.71 14.87 17.77
N LYS A 358 2.47 14.23 16.86
CA LYS A 358 3.57 14.83 16.10
C LYS A 358 3.17 15.26 14.68
N LEU A 359 1.95 14.94 14.28
CA LEU A 359 1.50 15.16 12.90
C LEU A 359 1.56 16.63 12.48
N ALA A 360 1.01 17.54 13.28
CA ALA A 360 0.96 18.97 12.95
C ALA A 360 2.37 19.56 12.81
N GLU A 361 3.28 19.21 13.73
CA GLU A 361 4.69 19.62 13.70
C GLU A 361 5.37 19.10 12.43
N CYS A 362 5.28 17.78 12.18
CA CYS A 362 5.92 17.12 11.03
C CYS A 362 5.44 17.69 9.69
N VAL A 363 4.12 17.86 9.50
CA VAL A 363 3.56 18.37 8.24
C VAL A 363 3.93 19.83 8.03
N THR A 364 3.89 20.68 9.09
CA THR A 364 4.23 22.10 9.00
C THR A 364 5.70 22.31 8.66
N GLU A 365 6.62 21.57 9.28
CA GLU A 365 8.03 21.62 8.93
C GLU A 365 8.29 21.11 7.50
N THR A 366 7.58 20.06 7.08
CA THR A 366 7.65 19.55 5.72
C THR A 366 7.18 20.60 4.71
N GLN A 367 6.12 21.35 5.00
CA GLN A 367 5.63 22.42 4.13
C GLN A 367 6.67 23.54 3.94
N ARG A 368 7.41 23.90 5.01
CA ARG A 368 8.52 24.86 4.92
C ARG A 368 9.65 24.33 4.04
N ASP A 369 10.02 23.06 4.23
CA ASP A 369 11.07 22.39 3.47
C ASP A 369 10.70 22.28 1.96
N ILE A 370 9.45 22.02 1.62
CA ILE A 370 8.95 22.07 0.24
C ILE A 370 9.20 23.45 -0.38
N ALA A 371 8.85 24.52 0.32
CA ALA A 371 9.04 25.89 -0.16
C ALA A 371 10.52 26.21 -0.41
N GLU A 372 11.41 25.78 0.48
CA GLU A 372 12.86 25.97 0.35
C GLU A 372 13.46 25.13 -0.79
N SER A 373 12.97 23.90 -0.99
CA SER A 373 13.45 22.98 -2.01
C SER A 373 13.10 23.40 -3.44
N ARG A 374 12.08 24.24 -3.63
CA ARG A 374 11.50 24.64 -4.91
C ARG A 374 11.03 23.45 -5.75
N ILE A 375 10.56 22.40 -5.11
CA ILE A 375 9.93 21.25 -5.75
C ILE A 375 8.41 21.40 -5.68
N LEU A 376 7.72 21.14 -6.79
CA LEU A 376 6.27 21.10 -6.79
C LEU A 376 5.80 19.81 -6.12
N ALA A 377 5.27 19.90 -4.90
CA ALA A 377 4.98 18.75 -4.05
C ALA A 377 3.68 18.95 -3.26
N PRO A 378 2.50 18.62 -3.84
CA PRO A 378 1.25 18.62 -3.09
C PRO A 378 1.29 17.61 -1.93
N ILE A 379 0.59 17.96 -0.83
CA ILE A 379 0.48 17.14 0.38
C ILE A 379 -0.92 16.54 0.45
N VAL A 380 -0.97 15.23 0.66
CA VAL A 380 -2.19 14.47 0.93
C VAL A 380 -1.92 13.47 2.05
N GLY A 381 -2.92 13.14 2.88
CA GLY A 381 -2.61 12.19 3.96
C GLY A 381 -3.82 11.60 4.69
N HIS A 382 -3.60 10.40 5.23
CA HIS A 382 -4.47 9.68 6.16
C HIS A 382 -4.21 10.19 7.58
N VAL A 383 -4.63 11.44 7.82
CA VAL A 383 -4.22 12.19 9.02
C VAL A 383 -4.81 11.65 10.32
N GLY A 384 -5.82 10.80 10.24
CA GLY A 384 -6.36 10.08 11.40
C GLY A 384 -5.37 9.07 12.00
N ASP A 385 -4.45 8.56 11.19
CA ASP A 385 -3.42 7.59 11.57
C ASP A 385 -2.03 8.22 11.71
N GLY A 386 -1.88 9.52 11.42
CA GLY A 386 -0.58 10.19 11.41
C GLY A 386 0.23 9.98 10.13
N ASN A 387 -0.37 9.40 9.09
CA ASN A 387 0.27 9.11 7.81
C ASN A 387 0.01 10.23 6.80
N PHE A 388 1.04 10.64 6.07
CA PHE A 388 0.90 11.58 4.96
C PHE A 388 1.95 11.36 3.87
N HIS A 389 1.64 11.89 2.69
CA HIS A 389 2.42 11.72 1.48
C HIS A 389 2.70 13.06 0.82
N LEU A 390 3.87 13.18 0.20
CA LEU A 390 4.15 14.15 -0.84
C LEU A 390 4.11 13.42 -2.19
N THR A 391 3.57 14.10 -3.19
CA THR A 391 3.76 13.70 -4.59
C THR A 391 4.73 14.68 -5.23
N LEU A 392 6.03 14.37 -5.25
CA LEU A 392 7.01 15.23 -5.89
C LEU A 392 6.87 15.11 -7.41
N LEU A 393 6.59 16.22 -8.08
CA LEU A 393 6.50 16.29 -9.54
C LEU A 393 7.84 16.76 -10.09
N VAL A 394 8.59 15.85 -10.73
CA VAL A 394 10.00 16.05 -11.07
C VAL A 394 10.23 15.89 -12.56
N ASP A 395 10.99 16.80 -13.15
CA ASP A 395 11.58 16.59 -14.46
C ASP A 395 12.81 15.69 -14.32
N MET A 396 12.71 14.47 -14.85
CA MET A 396 13.80 13.49 -14.73
C MET A 396 15.01 13.81 -15.62
N ASP A 397 14.87 14.72 -16.56
CA ASP A 397 15.97 15.21 -17.43
C ASP A 397 16.73 16.36 -16.76
N ASP A 398 16.18 16.98 -15.69
CA ASP A 398 16.87 17.99 -14.86
C ASP A 398 17.55 17.31 -13.66
N ALA A 399 18.87 17.07 -13.78
CA ALA A 399 19.66 16.41 -12.74
C ALA A 399 19.67 17.18 -11.39
N ASP A 400 19.61 18.53 -11.43
CA ASP A 400 19.56 19.35 -10.22
C ASP A 400 18.19 19.27 -9.53
N GLU A 401 17.11 19.22 -10.31
CA GLU A 401 15.77 19.00 -9.76
C GLU A 401 15.66 17.61 -9.14
N VAL A 402 16.13 16.56 -9.81
CA VAL A 402 16.17 15.18 -9.27
C VAL A 402 16.96 15.13 -7.96
N LYS A 403 18.11 15.83 -7.89
CA LYS A 403 18.91 15.89 -6.65
C LYS A 403 18.16 16.59 -5.51
N ARG A 404 17.49 17.72 -5.78
CA ARG A 404 16.68 18.44 -4.77
C ARG A 404 15.49 17.59 -4.29
N ALA A 405 14.79 16.91 -5.20
CA ALA A 405 13.68 16.04 -4.87
C ALA A 405 14.11 14.86 -3.97
N LYS A 406 15.24 14.22 -4.30
CA LYS A 406 15.83 13.17 -3.45
C LYS A 406 16.18 13.68 -2.06
N ALA A 407 16.83 14.84 -1.98
CA ALA A 407 17.21 15.44 -0.71
C ALA A 407 15.98 15.82 0.14
N LEU A 408 14.91 16.33 -0.49
CA LEU A 408 13.64 16.62 0.20
C LEU A 408 13.01 15.33 0.76
N SER A 409 12.96 14.26 -0.04
CA SER A 409 12.45 12.96 0.39
C SER A 409 13.27 12.37 1.56
N GLU A 410 14.60 12.51 1.54
CA GLU A 410 15.48 12.05 2.61
C GLU A 410 15.23 12.82 3.91
N ARG A 411 15.20 14.16 3.87
CA ARG A 411 14.89 14.98 5.06
C ARG A 411 13.51 14.72 5.63
N LEU A 412 12.51 14.41 4.77
CA LEU A 412 11.19 14.02 5.24
C LEU A 412 11.23 12.74 6.08
N VAL A 413 11.94 11.72 5.60
CA VAL A 413 12.11 10.47 6.35
C VAL A 413 12.90 10.70 7.65
N GLU A 414 14.01 11.44 7.61
CA GLU A 414 14.81 11.78 8.79
C GLU A 414 13.96 12.52 9.85
N ARG A 415 13.11 13.45 9.41
CA ARG A 415 12.18 14.18 10.29
C ARG A 415 11.16 13.24 10.94
N ALA A 416 10.55 12.34 10.16
CA ALA A 416 9.60 11.38 10.70
C ALA A 416 10.26 10.44 11.72
N LEU A 417 11.45 9.91 11.41
CA LEU A 417 12.19 9.04 12.33
C LEU A 417 12.61 9.78 13.62
N ALA A 418 12.99 11.05 13.53
CA ALA A 418 13.34 11.88 14.71
C ALA A 418 12.11 12.14 15.62
N MET A 419 10.89 11.95 15.11
CA MET A 419 9.62 12.08 15.82
C MET A 419 9.00 10.73 16.21
N ASP A 420 9.81 9.68 16.36
CA ASP A 420 9.35 8.30 16.65
C ASP A 420 8.41 7.73 15.58
N GLY A 421 8.53 8.18 14.34
CA GLY A 421 7.75 7.72 13.21
C GLY A 421 8.43 6.61 12.40
N THR A 422 7.92 6.37 11.21
CA THR A 422 8.41 5.35 10.26
C THR A 422 8.66 5.92 8.88
N CYS A 423 9.60 5.34 8.15
CA CYS A 423 9.89 5.71 6.76
C CYS A 423 8.80 5.25 5.76
N THR A 424 7.85 4.42 6.20
CA THR A 424 6.74 3.94 5.37
C THR A 424 5.52 3.61 6.22
N GLY A 425 4.41 4.32 6.00
CA GLY A 425 3.13 4.05 6.64
C GLY A 425 2.37 2.91 5.98
N GLU A 426 2.36 2.89 4.63
CA GLU A 426 1.56 1.92 3.87
C GLU A 426 2.17 1.45 2.55
N HIS A 427 3.13 2.18 1.94
CA HIS A 427 3.68 1.81 0.63
C HIS A 427 4.57 0.57 0.67
N GLY A 428 5.05 0.15 1.84
CA GLY A 428 6.03 -0.91 2.01
C GLY A 428 7.47 -0.44 1.78
N VAL A 429 8.41 -1.36 1.89
CA VAL A 429 9.85 -1.11 1.79
C VAL A 429 10.36 -1.28 0.36
N GLY A 430 9.99 -2.36 -0.29
CA GLY A 430 10.45 -2.71 -1.63
C GLY A 430 11.96 -2.62 -1.78
N GLN A 431 12.41 -1.99 -2.88
CA GLN A 431 13.79 -1.58 -3.12
C GLN A 431 14.05 -0.15 -2.63
N GLY A 432 13.02 0.72 -2.68
CA GLY A 432 13.16 2.16 -2.50
C GLY A 432 13.55 2.58 -1.09
N LYS A 433 13.07 1.87 -0.08
CA LYS A 433 13.21 2.28 1.33
C LYS A 433 14.15 1.42 2.17
N MET A 434 14.79 0.39 1.61
CA MET A 434 15.73 -0.46 2.33
C MET A 434 16.82 0.33 3.08
N LYS A 435 17.29 1.42 2.49
CA LYS A 435 18.35 2.27 3.04
C LYS A 435 18.00 2.94 4.39
N TYR A 436 16.71 3.07 4.70
CA TYR A 436 16.24 3.72 5.92
C TYR A 436 16.09 2.77 7.11
N LEU A 437 15.98 1.45 6.85
CA LEU A 437 15.64 0.47 7.90
C LEU A 437 16.67 0.39 9.03
N VAL A 438 17.96 0.66 8.74
CA VAL A 438 18.99 0.70 9.79
C VAL A 438 18.74 1.88 10.73
N ALA A 439 18.38 3.05 10.19
CA ALA A 439 18.08 4.22 11.00
C ALA A 439 16.81 4.03 11.84
N GLU A 440 15.79 3.34 11.29
CA GLU A 440 14.52 3.12 11.97
C GLU A 440 14.60 2.01 13.04
N HIS A 441 15.19 0.87 12.72
CA HIS A 441 15.14 -0.32 13.58
C HIS A 441 16.45 -0.67 14.26
N GLY A 442 17.56 -0.11 13.80
CA GLY A 442 18.91 -0.49 14.26
C GLY A 442 19.43 -1.78 13.62
N ALA A 443 20.75 -1.94 13.63
CA ALA A 443 21.41 -3.08 12.99
C ALA A 443 21.02 -4.45 13.57
N ALA A 444 20.75 -4.52 14.88
CA ALA A 444 20.35 -5.77 15.54
C ALA A 444 18.99 -6.30 15.03
N ALA A 445 18.00 -5.44 14.87
CA ALA A 445 16.70 -5.83 14.35
C ALA A 445 16.79 -6.27 12.87
N LEU A 446 17.58 -5.57 12.06
CA LEU A 446 17.85 -5.99 10.68
C LEU A 446 18.54 -7.37 10.62
N ALA A 447 19.46 -7.65 11.52
CA ALA A 447 20.10 -8.97 11.60
C ALA A 447 19.08 -10.08 11.92
N VAL A 448 18.09 -9.80 12.78
CA VAL A 448 16.97 -10.72 13.03
C VAL A 448 16.12 -10.93 11.77
N MET A 449 15.72 -9.86 11.06
CA MET A 449 14.97 -9.95 9.81
C MET A 449 15.73 -10.78 8.76
N ALA A 450 17.03 -10.54 8.60
CA ALA A 450 17.89 -11.31 7.70
C ALA A 450 17.99 -12.79 8.12
N SER A 451 18.03 -13.08 9.42
CA SER A 451 18.03 -14.46 9.92
C SER A 451 16.72 -15.19 9.62
N ILE A 452 15.57 -14.53 9.78
CA ILE A 452 14.26 -15.07 9.38
C ILE A 452 14.24 -15.36 7.88
N LYS A 453 14.69 -14.40 7.06
CA LYS A 453 14.77 -14.57 5.60
C LYS A 453 15.65 -15.77 5.23
N ARG A 454 16.86 -15.91 5.82
CA ARG A 454 17.74 -17.06 5.54
C ARG A 454 17.15 -18.39 5.99
N ALA A 455 16.43 -18.42 7.12
CA ALA A 455 15.81 -19.64 7.61
C ALA A 455 14.68 -20.15 6.70
N LEU A 456 13.86 -19.25 6.15
CA LEU A 456 12.72 -19.59 5.29
C LEU A 456 13.10 -19.70 3.81
N ASP A 457 14.13 -19.00 3.38
CA ASP A 457 14.60 -18.95 1.99
C ASP A 457 16.13 -18.97 1.91
N PRO A 458 16.77 -20.11 2.22
CA PRO A 458 18.23 -20.21 2.26
C PRO A 458 18.92 -19.98 0.90
N GLN A 459 18.19 -20.18 -0.21
CA GLN A 459 18.68 -19.93 -1.55
C GLN A 459 18.43 -18.48 -2.03
N ASN A 460 17.74 -17.66 -1.25
CA ASN A 460 17.35 -16.30 -1.61
C ASN A 460 16.65 -16.22 -2.99
N ILE A 461 15.68 -17.13 -3.23
CA ILE A 461 14.89 -17.12 -4.47
C ILE A 461 13.60 -16.29 -4.36
N MET A 462 13.06 -16.13 -3.15
CA MET A 462 11.81 -15.42 -2.93
C MET A 462 12.03 -13.91 -2.99
N ASN A 463 11.57 -13.29 -4.07
CA ASN A 463 11.60 -11.86 -4.36
C ASN A 463 12.88 -11.14 -3.87
N PRO A 464 14.07 -11.56 -4.32
CA PRO A 464 15.33 -11.08 -3.78
C PRO A 464 15.55 -9.58 -4.03
N GLY A 465 16.33 -8.93 -3.16
CA GLY A 465 16.63 -7.49 -3.25
C GLY A 465 15.53 -6.57 -2.75
N LYS A 466 14.65 -7.06 -1.87
CA LYS A 466 13.61 -6.29 -1.18
C LYS A 466 13.73 -6.48 0.34
N ILE A 467 13.26 -5.49 1.09
CA ILE A 467 13.21 -5.41 2.55
C ILE A 467 14.62 -5.46 3.18
N VAL A 468 15.32 -6.58 3.10
CA VAL A 468 16.63 -6.76 3.71
C VAL A 468 17.66 -7.25 2.69
N ALA A 469 18.86 -6.68 2.73
CA ALA A 469 20.00 -7.22 1.99
C ALA A 469 20.54 -8.46 2.72
N LEU A 470 20.75 -9.53 1.96
CA LEU A 470 21.51 -10.68 2.44
C LEU A 470 22.94 -10.52 1.94
N SER A 471 23.85 -10.27 2.86
CA SER A 471 25.29 -10.30 2.63
C SER A 471 25.81 -11.73 2.62
#